data_352b97e5784993e70ff9050b738de6aa
#
_entry.id   352b97e5784993e70ff9050b738de6aa
#
_cell.length_a   1.000
_cell.length_b   1.000
_cell.length_c   1.000
_cell.angle_alpha   90.00
_cell.angle_beta   90.00
_cell.angle_gamma   90.00
#
_symmetry.space_group_name_H-M   'P 1'
#
loop_
_entity.id
_entity.type
_entity.pdbx_description
1 polymer ?
#
loop_
_entity_poly.entity_id
_entity_poly.type
_entity_poly.pdbx_seq_one_letter_code
_entity_poly.pdbx_strand_id
1 'polypeptide(L)'
;MKTQRQLVLSLIFFLSAGAVFGQGSEKLRLTETERSHLDSLRREGYEALYNLDYEGARRRFQEMTQLFPDHPAGPQCMAASLWLEQLNESWQLKASLYSTESYAEENSQIDKRRLEEFRRWTRQAKMLAEARLRHDPHDTEALYFLGATEGLKAAFAAAVERRFMTAMSEGSRSVELHQEVLKLAPDFHDAELTIGLYDYVVGSLPLPVKVLAGTMGVRGSKKRGLQTLERVSKEGDWARDVARVLLIDLYKREKRWGSAVEVSGELANRYPRNYLFKLQMADALVSQIVSLRQMKGASASTGAAEQNEAFRIFESLLHDRVTWDDSQARAAFALIHFRYGEALLASDLPEPAIKEFLAVDTQVGAEPVLKTMGRLRAAQSMDLAGRRRDALAEYRAVLESPNTDHMHDEARRGLREPYRKKSF
;
A
#
# COMPACT_ATOMS: atom_id res chain seq x y z
N MET A 1 57.55 -49.10 20.92
CA MET A 1 56.23 -49.23 21.57
C MET A 1 55.53 -47.90 21.88
N LYS A 2 55.93 -46.79 21.31
CA LYS A 2 55.24 -45.51 21.52
C LYS A 2 54.40 -45.00 20.31
N THR A 3 54.49 -45.63 19.15
CA THR A 3 53.84 -45.24 17.89
C THR A 3 52.49 -45.94 17.64
N GLN A 4 52.20 -47.05 18.37
CA GLN A 4 50.91 -47.75 18.19
C GLN A 4 49.79 -47.26 19.11
N ARG A 5 50.08 -46.45 20.15
CA ARG A 5 49.06 -45.89 21.04
C ARG A 5 48.42 -44.57 20.52
N GLN A 6 49.05 -43.86 19.57
CA GLN A 6 48.52 -42.65 19.00
C GLN A 6 47.52 -42.88 17.83
N LEU A 7 47.59 -44.05 17.19
CA LEU A 7 46.70 -44.41 16.10
C LEU A 7 45.31 -44.90 16.56
N VAL A 8 45.18 -45.38 17.77
CA VAL A 8 43.91 -45.89 18.33
C VAL A 8 43.10 -44.76 18.94
N LEU A 9 43.70 -43.66 19.40
CA LEU A 9 43.00 -42.49 19.92
C LEU A 9 42.47 -41.57 18.81
N SER A 10 43.06 -41.61 17.61
CA SER A 10 42.53 -40.80 16.45
C SER A 10 41.34 -41.47 15.75
N LEU A 11 41.12 -42.77 15.92
CA LEU A 11 39.99 -43.47 15.30
C LEU A 11 38.69 -43.38 16.13
N ILE A 12 38.79 -43.11 17.44
CA ILE A 12 37.61 -42.98 18.32
C ILE A 12 37.00 -41.55 18.22
N PHE A 13 37.76 -40.54 17.78
CA PHE A 13 37.28 -39.18 17.63
C PHE A 13 36.56 -38.95 16.30
N PHE A 14 36.72 -39.83 15.31
CA PHE A 14 36.02 -39.73 14.01
C PHE A 14 34.66 -40.46 13.96
N LEU A 15 34.35 -41.29 14.95
CA LEU A 15 33.06 -42.01 15.03
C LEU A 15 32.02 -41.31 15.90
N SER A 16 32.40 -40.27 16.66
CA SER A 16 31.44 -39.45 17.42
C SER A 16 30.97 -38.19 16.71
N ALA A 17 31.58 -37.79 15.57
CA ALA A 17 31.17 -36.68 14.76
C ALA A 17 30.08 -37.03 13.70
N GLY A 18 29.81 -38.33 13.52
CA GLY A 18 28.81 -38.81 12.54
C GLY A 18 27.37 -38.90 13.07
N ALA A 19 27.14 -38.67 14.36
CA ALA A 19 25.81 -38.83 14.96
C ALA A 19 25.07 -37.53 15.22
N VAL A 20 25.67 -36.36 14.92
CA VAL A 20 25.03 -35.04 15.14
C VAL A 20 24.42 -34.49 13.85
N PHE A 21 24.74 -35.08 12.69
CA PHE A 21 24.17 -34.62 11.40
C PHE A 21 22.88 -35.34 10.98
N GLY A 22 22.35 -36.25 11.76
CA GLY A 22 21.16 -37.05 11.42
C GLY A 22 19.84 -36.60 12.05
N GLN A 23 19.81 -35.59 12.91
CA GLN A 23 18.56 -35.14 13.56
C GLN A 23 17.99 -33.82 13.02
N GLY A 24 18.60 -33.21 12.02
CA GLY A 24 18.12 -31.94 11.41
C GLY A 24 17.11 -32.10 10.29
N SER A 25 16.86 -33.29 9.78
CA SER A 25 16.11 -33.52 8.55
C SER A 25 14.58 -33.67 8.72
N GLU A 26 14.09 -33.90 9.93
CA GLU A 26 12.67 -34.19 10.18
C GLU A 26 11.86 -32.97 10.64
N LYS A 27 12.51 -31.85 10.98
CA LYS A 27 11.90 -30.65 11.58
C LYS A 27 11.46 -29.58 10.59
N LEU A 28 11.57 -29.75 9.28
CA LEU A 28 11.25 -28.72 8.29
C LEU A 28 9.76 -28.61 7.97
N ARG A 29 8.96 -29.60 8.31
CA ARG A 29 7.49 -29.55 8.14
C ARG A 29 6.83 -29.30 9.48
N LEU A 30 6.02 -28.25 9.55
CA LEU A 30 5.19 -27.96 10.71
C LEU A 30 4.16 -29.08 10.89
N THR A 31 3.92 -29.48 12.13
CA THR A 31 2.75 -30.29 12.51
C THR A 31 1.48 -29.47 12.26
N GLU A 32 0.32 -30.15 12.19
CA GLU A 32 -0.97 -29.48 12.00
C GLU A 32 -1.24 -28.43 13.09
N THR A 33 -0.90 -28.72 14.34
CA THR A 33 -1.03 -27.80 15.47
C THR A 33 -0.13 -26.58 15.32
N GLU A 34 1.12 -26.77 14.93
CA GLU A 34 2.08 -25.68 14.68
C GLU A 34 1.63 -24.81 13.49
N ARG A 35 1.12 -25.41 12.42
CA ARG A 35 0.56 -24.72 11.27
C ARG A 35 -0.66 -23.87 11.67
N SER A 36 -1.59 -24.45 12.42
CA SER A 36 -2.76 -23.72 12.93
C SER A 36 -2.36 -22.54 13.82
N HIS A 37 -1.31 -22.71 14.64
CA HIS A 37 -0.79 -21.63 15.49
C HIS A 37 -0.10 -20.54 14.66
N LEU A 38 0.73 -20.90 13.68
CA LEU A 38 1.34 -19.96 12.73
C LEU A 38 0.27 -19.14 12.02
N ASP A 39 -0.79 -19.79 11.52
CA ASP A 39 -1.89 -19.15 10.83
C ASP A 39 -2.72 -18.23 11.73
N SER A 40 -2.86 -18.57 13.03
CA SER A 40 -3.54 -17.69 13.99
C SER A 40 -2.76 -16.41 14.20
N LEU A 41 -1.45 -16.52 14.48
CA LEU A 41 -0.55 -15.37 14.67
C LEU A 41 -0.52 -14.48 13.41
N ARG A 42 -0.48 -15.10 12.23
CA ARG A 42 -0.56 -14.39 10.96
C ARG A 42 -1.85 -13.59 10.84
N ARG A 43 -3.01 -14.23 11.07
CA ARG A 43 -4.33 -13.57 10.98
C ARG A 43 -4.44 -12.43 11.98
N GLU A 44 -4.04 -12.64 13.23
CA GLU A 44 -4.04 -11.61 14.26
C GLU A 44 -3.11 -10.45 13.92
N GLY A 45 -1.93 -10.74 13.37
CA GLY A 45 -0.97 -9.73 12.92
C GLY A 45 -1.52 -8.89 11.76
N TYR A 46 -2.12 -9.52 10.75
CA TYR A 46 -2.74 -8.77 9.64
C TYR A 46 -4.02 -8.04 10.05
N GLU A 47 -4.82 -8.59 10.96
CA GLU A 47 -5.96 -7.88 11.55
C GLU A 47 -5.52 -6.58 12.24
N ALA A 48 -4.46 -6.64 13.05
CA ALA A 48 -3.87 -5.46 13.67
C ALA A 48 -3.33 -4.48 12.61
N LEU A 49 -2.59 -5.00 11.62
CA LEU A 49 -1.97 -4.22 10.55
C LEU A 49 -2.99 -3.43 9.72
N TYR A 50 -4.07 -4.10 9.29
CA TYR A 50 -5.14 -3.45 8.54
C TYR A 50 -6.00 -2.50 9.40
N ASN A 51 -6.00 -2.67 10.72
CA ASN A 51 -6.59 -1.71 11.66
C ASN A 51 -5.61 -0.59 12.08
N LEU A 52 -4.46 -0.43 11.40
CA LEU A 52 -3.42 0.57 11.65
C LEU A 52 -2.68 0.41 13.01
N ASP A 53 -2.83 -0.73 13.67
CA ASP A 53 -2.06 -1.09 14.86
C ASP A 53 -0.74 -1.77 14.43
N TYR A 54 0.21 -0.96 13.94
CA TYR A 54 1.50 -1.46 13.45
C TYR A 54 2.33 -2.14 14.54
N GLU A 55 2.28 -1.62 15.77
CA GLU A 55 2.98 -2.22 16.90
C GLU A 55 2.37 -3.57 17.30
N GLY A 56 1.04 -3.67 17.33
CA GLY A 56 0.33 -4.92 17.55
C GLY A 56 0.67 -5.97 16.49
N ALA A 57 0.66 -5.56 15.23
CA ALA A 57 1.04 -6.42 14.10
C ALA A 57 2.48 -6.94 14.24
N ARG A 58 3.44 -6.06 14.50
CA ARG A 58 4.86 -6.43 14.67
C ARG A 58 5.08 -7.37 15.86
N ARG A 59 4.36 -7.19 16.96
CA ARG A 59 4.44 -8.14 18.09
C ARG A 59 4.04 -9.55 17.65
N ARG A 60 2.95 -9.72 16.90
CA ARG A 60 2.49 -11.03 16.39
C ARG A 60 3.49 -11.64 15.40
N PHE A 61 4.00 -10.84 14.46
CA PHE A 61 4.97 -11.31 13.49
C PHE A 61 6.35 -11.64 14.13
N GLN A 62 6.72 -10.92 15.18
CA GLN A 62 7.92 -11.24 15.95
C GLN A 62 7.74 -12.54 16.73
N GLU A 63 6.57 -12.78 17.33
CA GLU A 63 6.20 -14.04 17.97
C GLU A 63 6.26 -15.21 16.97
N MET A 64 5.75 -15.04 15.74
CA MET A 64 5.92 -16.01 14.65
C MET A 64 7.41 -16.32 14.40
N THR A 65 8.25 -15.28 14.34
CA THR A 65 9.69 -15.46 14.09
C THR A 65 10.40 -16.19 15.23
N GLN A 66 9.95 -16.01 16.47
CA GLN A 66 10.51 -16.66 17.65
C GLN A 66 10.07 -18.12 17.78
N LEU A 67 8.80 -18.40 17.55
CA LEU A 67 8.23 -19.75 17.67
C LEU A 67 8.57 -20.64 16.48
N PHE A 68 8.74 -20.05 15.31
CA PHE A 68 9.03 -20.75 14.04
C PHE A 68 10.30 -20.17 13.38
N PRO A 69 11.48 -20.29 14.02
CA PRO A 69 12.70 -19.59 13.59
C PRO A 69 13.20 -20.01 12.21
N ASP A 70 12.87 -21.23 11.77
CA ASP A 70 13.25 -21.78 10.45
C ASP A 70 12.17 -21.51 9.36
N HIS A 71 11.08 -20.81 9.72
CA HIS A 71 9.99 -20.54 8.81
C HIS A 71 10.06 -19.11 8.23
N PRO A 72 9.97 -18.92 6.89
CA PRO A 72 10.12 -17.61 6.26
C PRO A 72 8.97 -16.64 6.51
N ALA A 73 7.79 -17.10 6.96
CA ALA A 73 6.59 -16.29 7.12
C ALA A 73 6.77 -15.12 8.10
N GLY A 74 7.35 -15.36 9.28
CA GLY A 74 7.56 -14.33 10.30
C GLY A 74 8.37 -13.13 9.76
N PRO A 75 9.59 -13.34 9.25
CA PRO A 75 10.40 -12.29 8.65
C PRO A 75 9.74 -11.61 7.45
N GLN A 76 9.02 -12.36 6.61
CA GLN A 76 8.29 -11.79 5.47
C GLN A 76 7.16 -10.87 5.92
N CYS A 77 6.37 -11.28 6.92
CA CYS A 77 5.30 -10.45 7.51
C CYS A 77 5.86 -9.20 8.21
N MET A 78 7.01 -9.31 8.89
CA MET A 78 7.72 -8.14 9.45
C MET A 78 8.08 -7.12 8.36
N ALA A 79 8.64 -7.58 7.24
CA ALA A 79 8.96 -6.70 6.10
C ALA A 79 7.70 -6.08 5.49
N ALA A 80 6.61 -6.86 5.34
CA ALA A 80 5.34 -6.38 4.83
C ALA A 80 4.72 -5.30 5.74
N SER A 81 4.82 -5.45 7.06
CA SER A 81 4.32 -4.44 8.00
C SER A 81 5.06 -3.10 7.89
N LEU A 82 6.38 -3.12 7.75
CA LEU A 82 7.20 -1.93 7.55
C LEU A 82 6.89 -1.24 6.21
N TRP A 83 6.62 -2.03 5.17
CA TRP A 83 6.23 -1.52 3.87
C TRP A 83 4.87 -0.80 3.91
N LEU A 84 3.85 -1.42 4.53
CA LEU A 84 2.51 -0.83 4.63
C LEU A 84 2.50 0.42 5.50
N GLU A 85 3.26 0.43 6.60
CA GLU A 85 3.44 1.63 7.42
C GLU A 85 4.10 2.75 6.62
N GLN A 86 5.19 2.44 5.87
CA GLN A 86 5.87 3.41 5.01
C GLN A 86 4.93 3.97 3.93
N LEU A 87 4.11 3.13 3.30
CA LEU A 87 3.11 3.59 2.32
C LEU A 87 2.09 4.52 2.95
N ASN A 88 1.63 4.20 4.17
CA ASN A 88 0.66 5.03 4.87
C ASN A 88 1.24 6.40 5.25
N GLU A 89 2.46 6.44 5.79
CA GLU A 89 3.13 7.68 6.18
C GLU A 89 3.56 8.52 4.97
N SER A 90 4.07 7.89 3.91
CA SER A 90 4.61 8.60 2.75
C SER A 90 3.55 9.29 1.87
N TRP A 91 2.29 9.31 2.27
CA TRP A 91 1.19 9.87 1.50
C TRP A 91 0.90 9.15 0.17
N GLN A 92 1.65 8.14 -0.20
CA GLN A 92 1.45 7.42 -1.46
C GLN A 92 0.10 6.70 -1.47
N LEU A 93 -0.31 6.11 -0.33
CA LEU A 93 -1.69 5.65 -0.14
C LEU A 93 -2.69 6.81 -0.09
N LYS A 94 -2.23 8.00 0.29
CA LYS A 94 -3.04 9.20 0.48
C LYS A 94 -3.12 10.04 -0.80
N ALA A 95 -2.06 10.06 -1.62
CA ALA A 95 -1.95 10.85 -2.84
C ALA A 95 -2.65 10.21 -4.05
N SER A 96 -2.87 8.87 -4.05
CA SER A 96 -3.59 8.20 -5.13
C SER A 96 -5.03 8.70 -5.30
N LEU A 97 -5.55 9.42 -4.31
CA LEU A 97 -6.93 9.85 -4.27
C LEU A 97 -7.27 11.01 -5.21
N TYR A 98 -6.34 11.93 -5.48
CA TYR A 98 -6.60 13.11 -6.34
C TYR A 98 -5.39 13.48 -7.20
N SER A 99 -4.56 12.53 -7.59
CA SER A 99 -3.34 12.85 -8.30
C SER A 99 -3.58 13.65 -9.56
N THR A 100 -3.38 14.93 -9.47
CA THR A 100 -2.59 15.59 -10.48
C THR A 100 -1.16 15.12 -10.26
N GLU A 101 -0.49 14.70 -11.28
CA GLU A 101 0.80 13.99 -11.33
C GLU A 101 1.97 14.61 -10.54
N SER A 102 1.77 15.75 -9.88
CA SER A 102 2.81 16.58 -9.26
C SER A 102 3.05 16.36 -7.76
N TYR A 103 2.14 15.74 -7.02
CA TYR A 103 2.27 15.66 -5.55
C TYR A 103 3.09 14.47 -5.02
N ALA A 104 3.52 13.57 -5.89
CA ALA A 104 4.21 12.34 -5.49
C ALA A 104 5.75 12.44 -5.55
N GLU A 105 6.33 13.54 -6.03
CA GLU A 105 7.71 13.49 -6.54
C GLU A 105 8.83 13.82 -5.55
N GLU A 106 8.65 14.61 -4.50
CA GLU A 106 9.82 15.15 -3.79
C GLU A 106 10.00 14.82 -2.30
N ASN A 107 9.03 14.30 -1.56
CA ASN A 107 9.14 14.35 -0.09
C ASN A 107 9.00 13.02 0.69
N SER A 108 9.17 11.87 0.13
CA SER A 108 9.40 10.69 0.98
C SER A 108 10.86 10.63 1.42
N GLN A 109 11.24 11.42 2.41
CA GLN A 109 12.45 11.10 3.16
C GLN A 109 12.24 9.77 3.85
N ILE A 110 12.82 8.73 3.24
CA ILE A 110 12.80 7.39 3.84
C ILE A 110 13.56 7.48 5.15
N ASP A 111 12.93 7.06 6.23
CA ASP A 111 13.65 6.77 7.46
C ASP A 111 14.69 5.67 7.16
N LYS A 112 15.99 6.06 7.20
CA LYS A 112 17.10 5.15 6.92
C LYS A 112 17.06 3.91 7.80
N ARG A 113 16.63 4.05 9.05
CA ARG A 113 16.49 2.94 9.99
C ARG A 113 15.42 1.95 9.52
N ARG A 114 14.25 2.44 9.12
CA ARG A 114 13.16 1.60 8.58
C ARG A 114 13.58 0.89 7.29
N LEU A 115 14.32 1.58 6.42
CA LEU A 115 14.89 0.97 5.21
C LEU A 115 15.86 -0.18 5.55
N GLU A 116 16.74 0.00 6.52
CA GLU A 116 17.67 -1.03 6.96
C GLU A 116 16.94 -2.22 7.60
N GLU A 117 15.92 -1.96 8.41
CA GLU A 117 15.07 -3.01 9.00
C GLU A 117 14.31 -3.80 7.92
N PHE A 118 13.72 -3.12 6.95
CA PHE A 118 13.07 -3.76 5.81
C PHE A 118 14.03 -4.68 5.04
N ARG A 119 15.23 -4.20 4.74
CA ARG A 119 16.26 -4.99 4.06
C ARG A 119 16.75 -6.17 4.90
N ARG A 120 16.84 -6.02 6.21
CA ARG A 120 17.20 -7.11 7.13
C ARG A 120 16.15 -8.22 7.08
N TRP A 121 14.87 -7.86 7.23
CA TRP A 121 13.79 -8.82 7.26
C TRP A 121 13.59 -9.54 5.92
N THR A 122 13.68 -8.82 4.81
CA THR A 122 13.60 -9.44 3.47
C THR A 122 14.79 -10.39 3.21
N ARG A 123 16.01 -10.05 3.65
CA ARG A 123 17.15 -10.97 3.56
C ARG A 123 16.93 -12.22 4.40
N GLN A 124 16.41 -12.09 5.61
CA GLN A 124 16.14 -13.25 6.49
C GLN A 124 15.06 -14.15 5.88
N ALA A 125 13.95 -13.58 5.42
CA ALA A 125 12.88 -14.36 4.77
C ALA A 125 13.42 -15.13 3.56
N LYS A 126 14.19 -14.47 2.69
CA LYS A 126 14.84 -15.08 1.53
C LYS A 126 15.77 -16.23 1.94
N MET A 127 16.64 -15.99 2.89
CA MET A 127 17.61 -17.00 3.37
C MET A 127 16.91 -18.27 3.90
N LEU A 128 15.84 -18.09 4.68
CA LEU A 128 15.07 -19.21 5.22
C LEU A 128 14.32 -19.98 4.12
N ALA A 129 13.69 -19.28 3.20
CA ALA A 129 13.02 -19.92 2.06
C ALA A 129 14.02 -20.69 1.18
N GLU A 130 15.17 -20.10 0.85
CA GLU A 130 16.22 -20.77 0.08
C GLU A 130 16.84 -21.96 0.83
N ALA A 131 16.92 -21.91 2.17
CA ALA A 131 17.36 -23.04 2.96
C ALA A 131 16.40 -24.23 2.82
N ARG A 132 15.10 -24.00 2.91
CA ARG A 132 14.08 -25.04 2.69
C ARG A 132 14.13 -25.61 1.27
N LEU A 133 14.28 -24.74 0.26
CA LEU A 133 14.37 -25.15 -1.15
C LEU A 133 15.64 -25.97 -1.48
N ARG A 134 16.72 -25.82 -0.72
CA ARG A 134 17.89 -26.72 -0.84
C ARG A 134 17.61 -28.15 -0.37
N HIS A 135 16.67 -28.34 0.56
CA HIS A 135 16.26 -29.67 1.02
C HIS A 135 15.15 -30.26 0.13
N ASP A 136 14.17 -29.43 -0.24
CA ASP A 136 13.06 -29.83 -1.10
C ASP A 136 12.83 -28.73 -2.15
N PRO A 137 13.33 -28.88 -3.39
CA PRO A 137 13.13 -27.90 -4.47
C PRO A 137 11.66 -27.68 -4.85
N HIS A 138 10.76 -28.59 -4.43
CA HIS A 138 9.32 -28.50 -4.67
C HIS A 138 8.53 -28.08 -3.42
N ASP A 139 9.18 -27.55 -2.40
CA ASP A 139 8.51 -26.98 -1.24
C ASP A 139 7.69 -25.75 -1.67
N THR A 140 6.41 -25.98 -1.92
CA THR A 140 5.46 -24.99 -2.43
C THR A 140 5.36 -23.75 -1.54
N GLU A 141 5.41 -23.94 -0.21
CA GLU A 141 5.35 -22.87 0.76
C GLU A 141 6.62 -22.02 0.74
N ALA A 142 7.79 -22.65 0.65
CA ALA A 142 9.07 -21.95 0.53
C ALA A 142 9.16 -21.16 -0.79
N LEU A 143 8.69 -21.74 -1.91
CA LEU A 143 8.58 -21.05 -3.20
C LEU A 143 7.67 -19.84 -3.09
N TYR A 144 6.50 -19.97 -2.44
CA TYR A 144 5.56 -18.87 -2.23
C TYR A 144 6.19 -17.73 -1.43
N PHE A 145 6.80 -18.02 -0.27
CA PHE A 145 7.40 -16.95 0.54
C PHE A 145 8.62 -16.31 -0.12
N LEU A 146 9.40 -17.07 -0.88
CA LEU A 146 10.48 -16.50 -1.68
C LEU A 146 9.93 -15.56 -2.74
N GLY A 147 8.89 -15.98 -3.47
CA GLY A 147 8.20 -15.17 -4.48
C GLY A 147 7.58 -13.91 -3.86
N ALA A 148 6.87 -14.03 -2.73
CA ALA A 148 6.27 -12.92 -2.02
C ALA A 148 7.33 -11.92 -1.52
N THR A 149 8.49 -12.41 -1.07
CA THR A 149 9.61 -11.56 -0.64
C THR A 149 10.23 -10.80 -1.80
N GLU A 150 10.44 -11.44 -2.95
CA GLU A 150 10.96 -10.77 -4.16
C GLU A 150 9.94 -9.76 -4.70
N GLY A 151 8.63 -10.07 -4.67
CA GLY A 151 7.56 -9.13 -5.03
C GLY A 151 7.50 -7.90 -4.12
N LEU A 152 7.67 -8.09 -2.82
CA LEU A 152 7.72 -7.00 -1.85
C LEU A 152 8.95 -6.10 -2.05
N LYS A 153 10.11 -6.66 -2.35
CA LYS A 153 11.32 -5.92 -2.72
C LYS A 153 11.13 -5.14 -4.01
N ALA A 154 10.50 -5.75 -5.02
CA ALA A 154 10.17 -5.08 -6.28
C ALA A 154 9.26 -3.86 -6.05
N ALA A 155 8.21 -4.01 -5.24
CA ALA A 155 7.31 -2.92 -4.89
C ALA A 155 8.05 -1.78 -4.17
N PHE A 156 8.92 -2.12 -3.22
CA PHE A 156 9.72 -1.16 -2.48
C PHE A 156 10.75 -0.44 -3.39
N ALA A 157 11.45 -1.19 -4.24
CA ALA A 157 12.40 -0.64 -5.21
C ALA A 157 11.73 0.34 -6.19
N ALA A 158 10.51 0.05 -6.65
CA ALA A 158 9.76 0.92 -7.54
C ALA A 158 9.26 2.18 -6.84
N ALA A 159 8.57 2.01 -5.71
CA ALA A 159 7.82 3.09 -5.08
C ALA A 159 8.69 4.00 -4.20
N VAL A 160 9.70 3.43 -3.53
CA VAL A 160 10.50 4.12 -2.53
C VAL A 160 11.89 4.47 -3.06
N GLU A 161 12.60 3.49 -3.62
CA GLU A 161 13.98 3.69 -4.11
C GLU A 161 14.01 4.24 -5.55
N ARG A 162 12.89 4.22 -6.28
CA ARG A 162 12.77 4.62 -7.70
C ARG A 162 13.73 3.87 -8.64
N ARG A 163 14.08 2.65 -8.28
CA ARG A 163 15.00 1.78 -9.01
C ARG A 163 14.22 0.85 -9.93
N PHE A 164 13.69 1.40 -11.02
CA PHE A 164 12.76 0.68 -11.91
C PHE A 164 13.33 -0.60 -12.51
N MET A 165 14.60 -0.61 -12.91
CA MET A 165 15.23 -1.83 -13.48
C MET A 165 15.36 -2.94 -12.43
N THR A 166 15.71 -2.59 -11.20
CA THR A 166 15.73 -3.52 -10.06
C THR A 166 14.35 -4.07 -9.78
N ALA A 167 13.34 -3.16 -9.73
CA ALA A 167 11.95 -3.55 -9.52
C ALA A 167 11.42 -4.51 -10.60
N MET A 168 11.77 -4.27 -11.87
CA MET A 168 11.42 -5.18 -12.97
C MET A 168 12.06 -6.56 -12.82
N SER A 169 13.34 -6.63 -12.47
CA SER A 169 14.07 -7.89 -12.29
C SER A 169 13.51 -8.70 -11.09
N GLU A 170 13.33 -8.06 -9.95
CA GLU A 170 12.76 -8.69 -8.75
C GLU A 170 11.30 -9.09 -8.96
N GLY A 171 10.52 -8.26 -9.66
CA GLY A 171 9.14 -8.59 -10.04
C GLY A 171 9.04 -9.79 -10.97
N SER A 172 9.89 -9.86 -12.01
CA SER A 172 9.94 -11.03 -12.90
C SER A 172 10.30 -12.30 -12.13
N ARG A 173 11.28 -12.22 -11.21
CA ARG A 173 11.66 -13.35 -10.37
C ARG A 173 10.52 -13.80 -9.46
N SER A 174 9.78 -12.86 -8.87
CA SER A 174 8.58 -13.17 -8.09
C SER A 174 7.53 -13.93 -8.91
N VAL A 175 7.27 -13.48 -10.13
CA VAL A 175 6.33 -14.14 -11.05
C VAL A 175 6.78 -15.56 -11.40
N GLU A 176 8.05 -15.79 -11.74
CA GLU A 176 8.58 -17.11 -12.02
C GLU A 176 8.38 -18.08 -10.86
N LEU A 177 8.70 -17.65 -9.64
CA LEU A 177 8.54 -18.46 -8.42
C LEU A 177 7.06 -18.80 -8.17
N HIS A 178 6.16 -17.85 -8.31
CA HIS A 178 4.74 -18.07 -8.11
C HIS A 178 4.10 -18.92 -9.24
N GLN A 179 4.61 -18.82 -10.46
CA GLN A 179 4.22 -19.75 -11.53
C GLN A 179 4.65 -21.19 -11.22
N GLU A 180 5.80 -21.38 -10.56
CA GLU A 180 6.22 -22.71 -10.13
C GLU A 180 5.31 -23.23 -9.00
N VAL A 181 4.91 -22.36 -8.05
CA VAL A 181 3.89 -22.70 -7.03
C VAL A 181 2.61 -23.21 -7.69
N LEU A 182 2.10 -22.51 -8.70
CA LEU A 182 0.85 -22.89 -9.38
C LEU A 182 0.95 -24.18 -10.21
N LYS A 183 2.17 -24.54 -10.70
CA LYS A 183 2.37 -25.85 -11.34
C LYS A 183 2.28 -27.00 -10.33
N LEU A 184 2.78 -26.79 -9.11
CA LEU A 184 2.79 -27.79 -8.04
C LEU A 184 1.45 -27.84 -7.29
N ALA A 185 0.79 -26.68 -7.12
CA ALA A 185 -0.46 -26.52 -6.40
C ALA A 185 -1.36 -25.52 -7.16
N PRO A 186 -2.14 -25.97 -8.16
CA PRO A 186 -2.94 -25.08 -9.02
C PRO A 186 -3.99 -24.24 -8.26
N ASP A 187 -4.47 -24.73 -7.12
CA ASP A 187 -5.49 -24.07 -6.30
C ASP A 187 -4.89 -23.11 -5.25
N PHE A 188 -3.58 -22.88 -5.29
CA PHE A 188 -2.90 -21.93 -4.40
C PHE A 188 -3.04 -20.49 -4.90
N HIS A 189 -4.28 -19.96 -4.87
CA HIS A 189 -4.65 -18.66 -5.46
C HIS A 189 -3.88 -17.46 -4.93
N ASP A 190 -3.28 -17.54 -3.72
CA ASP A 190 -2.44 -16.47 -3.18
C ASP A 190 -1.21 -16.18 -4.05
N ALA A 191 -0.65 -17.19 -4.72
CA ALA A 191 0.46 -17.02 -5.64
C ALA A 191 0.09 -16.20 -6.89
N GLU A 192 -1.17 -16.11 -7.23
CA GLU A 192 -1.65 -15.32 -8.36
C GLU A 192 -1.57 -13.80 -8.11
N LEU A 193 -1.44 -13.34 -6.85
CA LEU A 193 -1.38 -11.92 -6.51
C LEU A 193 -0.31 -11.17 -7.30
N THR A 194 0.93 -11.64 -7.22
CA THR A 194 2.06 -10.98 -7.89
C THR A 194 2.01 -11.12 -9.41
N ILE A 195 1.50 -12.26 -9.89
CA ILE A 195 1.29 -12.50 -11.32
C ILE A 195 0.26 -11.50 -11.88
N GLY A 196 -0.87 -11.34 -11.19
CA GLY A 196 -1.92 -10.42 -11.57
C GLY A 196 -1.46 -8.95 -11.52
N LEU A 197 -0.76 -8.57 -10.46
CA LEU A 197 -0.21 -7.22 -10.33
C LEU A 197 0.83 -6.91 -11.41
N TYR A 198 1.76 -7.83 -11.67
CA TYR A 198 2.76 -7.70 -12.72
C TYR A 198 2.11 -7.57 -14.10
N ASP A 199 1.15 -8.43 -14.42
CA ASP A 199 0.39 -8.36 -15.67
C ASP A 199 -0.29 -7.01 -15.87
N TYR A 200 -0.92 -6.48 -14.82
CA TYR A 200 -1.57 -5.18 -14.85
C TYR A 200 -0.55 -4.05 -15.07
N VAL A 201 0.53 -4.02 -14.30
CA VAL A 201 1.57 -2.98 -14.37
C VAL A 201 2.22 -2.96 -15.75
N VAL A 202 2.69 -4.12 -16.25
CA VAL A 202 3.29 -4.24 -17.58
C VAL A 202 2.28 -3.90 -18.67
N GLY A 203 1.03 -4.36 -18.52
CA GLY A 203 -0.07 -4.01 -19.42
C GLY A 203 -0.44 -2.52 -19.41
N SER A 204 -0.02 -1.75 -18.40
CA SER A 204 -0.27 -0.32 -18.25
C SER A 204 0.85 0.56 -18.79
N LEU A 205 2.01 0.00 -19.13
CA LEU A 205 3.14 0.75 -19.64
C LEU A 205 2.77 1.53 -20.94
N PRO A 206 3.34 2.73 -21.13
CA PRO A 206 3.21 3.46 -22.40
C PRO A 206 3.64 2.61 -23.60
N LEU A 207 2.98 2.80 -24.74
CA LEU A 207 3.17 1.94 -25.92
C LEU A 207 4.65 1.76 -26.34
N PRO A 208 5.51 2.83 -26.38
CA PRO A 208 6.92 2.64 -26.74
C PRO A 208 7.68 1.75 -25.74
N VAL A 209 7.43 1.93 -24.44
CA VAL A 209 8.05 1.13 -23.36
C VAL A 209 7.55 -0.30 -23.41
N LYS A 210 6.27 -0.50 -23.69
CA LYS A 210 5.66 -1.83 -23.84
C LYS A 210 6.22 -2.62 -25.02
N VAL A 211 6.49 -1.95 -26.13
CA VAL A 211 7.14 -2.57 -27.31
C VAL A 211 8.57 -3.01 -26.95
N LEU A 212 9.34 -2.13 -26.31
CA LEU A 212 10.71 -2.45 -25.87
C LEU A 212 10.69 -3.61 -24.86
N ALA A 213 9.82 -3.60 -23.86
CA ALA A 213 9.65 -4.69 -22.91
C ALA A 213 9.29 -6.01 -23.61
N GLY A 214 8.44 -5.95 -24.63
CA GLY A 214 8.04 -7.10 -25.46
C GLY A 214 9.21 -7.76 -26.20
N THR A 215 10.21 -6.98 -26.68
CA THR A 215 11.43 -7.53 -27.30
C THR A 215 12.30 -8.28 -26.28
N MET A 216 12.18 -7.95 -24.99
CA MET A 216 12.85 -8.64 -23.89
C MET A 216 12.01 -9.80 -23.30
N GLY A 217 10.91 -10.19 -23.97
CA GLY A 217 10.02 -11.26 -23.52
C GLY A 217 9.02 -10.85 -22.43
N VAL A 218 9.04 -9.59 -21.98
CA VAL A 218 8.14 -9.07 -20.94
C VAL A 218 6.80 -8.71 -21.56
N ARG A 219 5.74 -9.43 -21.16
CA ARG A 219 4.37 -9.22 -21.64
C ARG A 219 3.40 -9.11 -20.49
N GLY A 220 2.41 -8.22 -20.61
CA GLY A 220 1.37 -8.03 -19.61
C GLY A 220 0.05 -7.57 -20.24
N SER A 221 -1.03 -7.76 -19.51
CA SER A 221 -2.38 -7.38 -19.91
C SER A 221 -3.15 -6.82 -18.71
N LYS A 222 -3.55 -5.55 -18.79
CA LYS A 222 -4.40 -4.92 -17.77
C LYS A 222 -5.64 -5.76 -17.45
N LYS A 223 -6.34 -6.21 -18.49
CA LYS A 223 -7.58 -7.00 -18.34
C LYS A 223 -7.31 -8.30 -17.59
N ARG A 224 -6.31 -9.07 -18.02
CA ARG A 224 -5.94 -10.33 -17.38
C ARG A 224 -5.48 -10.09 -15.93
N GLY A 225 -4.60 -9.12 -15.70
CA GLY A 225 -4.13 -8.77 -14.37
C GLY A 225 -5.26 -8.41 -13.41
N LEU A 226 -6.20 -7.58 -13.87
CA LEU A 226 -7.37 -7.21 -13.05
C LEU A 226 -8.25 -8.41 -12.73
N GLN A 227 -8.56 -9.27 -13.71
CA GLN A 227 -9.34 -10.50 -13.50
C GLN A 227 -8.65 -11.47 -12.53
N THR A 228 -7.32 -11.59 -12.62
CA THR A 228 -6.54 -12.41 -11.69
C THR A 228 -6.62 -11.87 -10.28
N LEU A 229 -6.46 -10.56 -10.07
CA LEU A 229 -6.59 -9.94 -8.75
C LEU A 229 -8.03 -10.04 -8.19
N GLU A 230 -9.05 -9.93 -9.04
CA GLU A 230 -10.46 -10.16 -8.67
C GLU A 230 -10.68 -11.61 -8.18
N ARG A 231 -10.02 -12.59 -8.79
CA ARG A 231 -10.04 -13.98 -8.30
C ARG A 231 -9.35 -14.11 -6.96
N VAL A 232 -8.12 -13.59 -6.80
CA VAL A 232 -7.40 -13.63 -5.51
C VAL A 232 -8.20 -12.96 -4.40
N SER A 233 -8.91 -11.87 -4.69
CA SER A 233 -9.75 -11.17 -3.70
C SER A 233 -10.93 -12.01 -3.17
N LYS A 234 -11.30 -13.09 -3.88
CA LYS A 234 -12.40 -13.99 -3.52
C LYS A 234 -11.89 -15.33 -2.99
N GLU A 235 -10.93 -15.92 -3.67
CA GLU A 235 -10.47 -17.30 -3.50
C GLU A 235 -9.15 -17.41 -2.73
N GLY A 236 -8.35 -16.34 -2.64
CA GLY A 236 -7.14 -16.31 -1.83
C GLY A 236 -7.43 -16.43 -0.33
N ASP A 237 -6.43 -16.85 0.44
CA ASP A 237 -6.47 -16.85 1.91
C ASP A 237 -5.56 -15.75 2.48
N TRP A 238 -4.27 -15.84 2.22
CA TRP A 238 -3.26 -14.91 2.75
C TRP A 238 -3.24 -13.58 1.99
N ALA A 239 -3.45 -13.63 0.67
CA ALA A 239 -3.37 -12.47 -0.21
C ALA A 239 -4.72 -11.78 -0.47
N ARG A 240 -5.83 -12.34 0.03
CA ARG A 240 -7.20 -11.84 -0.22
C ARG A 240 -7.35 -10.35 0.03
N ASP A 241 -7.00 -9.89 1.21
CA ASP A 241 -7.20 -8.48 1.56
C ASP A 241 -6.13 -7.57 0.95
N VAL A 242 -4.92 -8.09 0.69
CA VAL A 242 -3.93 -7.38 -0.14
C VAL A 242 -4.48 -7.13 -1.55
N ALA A 243 -5.10 -8.15 -2.17
CA ALA A 243 -5.72 -8.00 -3.49
C ALA A 243 -6.86 -6.98 -3.47
N ARG A 244 -7.71 -6.98 -2.42
CA ARG A 244 -8.78 -5.98 -2.25
C ARG A 244 -8.24 -4.56 -2.13
N VAL A 245 -7.20 -4.34 -1.33
CA VAL A 245 -6.56 -3.02 -1.20
C VAL A 245 -6.01 -2.55 -2.54
N LEU A 246 -5.32 -3.41 -3.28
CA LEU A 246 -4.82 -3.09 -4.62
C LEU A 246 -5.97 -2.78 -5.59
N LEU A 247 -7.05 -3.56 -5.55
CA LEU A 247 -8.20 -3.39 -6.43
C LEU A 247 -8.89 -2.03 -6.25
N ILE A 248 -8.91 -1.43 -5.06
CA ILE A 248 -9.44 -0.07 -4.86
C ILE A 248 -8.76 0.91 -5.83
N ASP A 249 -7.43 0.95 -5.83
CA ASP A 249 -6.67 1.86 -6.68
C ASP A 249 -6.80 1.51 -8.17
N LEU A 250 -6.78 0.21 -8.50
CA LEU A 250 -6.90 -0.24 -9.88
C LEU A 250 -8.28 0.07 -10.46
N TYR A 251 -9.35 -0.15 -9.70
CA TYR A 251 -10.70 0.22 -10.11
C TYR A 251 -10.86 1.74 -10.33
N LYS A 252 -10.26 2.56 -9.46
CA LYS A 252 -10.24 4.01 -9.62
C LYS A 252 -9.51 4.43 -10.90
N ARG A 253 -8.35 3.83 -11.20
CA ARG A 253 -7.59 4.07 -12.45
C ARG A 253 -8.37 3.67 -13.70
N GLU A 254 -9.11 2.58 -13.64
CA GLU A 254 -9.95 2.09 -14.74
C GLU A 254 -11.36 2.74 -14.72
N LYS A 255 -11.59 3.75 -13.87
CA LYS A 255 -12.88 4.46 -13.69
C LYS A 255 -14.07 3.55 -13.35
N ARG A 256 -13.78 2.40 -12.72
CA ARG A 256 -14.79 1.46 -12.19
C ARG A 256 -15.18 1.88 -10.77
N TRP A 257 -15.76 3.08 -10.66
CA TRP A 257 -16.01 3.74 -9.37
C TRP A 257 -16.90 2.90 -8.44
N GLY A 258 -17.97 2.32 -8.95
CA GLY A 258 -18.87 1.45 -8.17
C GLY A 258 -18.14 0.26 -7.55
N SER A 259 -17.25 -0.41 -8.31
CA SER A 259 -16.42 -1.51 -7.78
C SER A 259 -15.44 -1.01 -6.70
N ALA A 260 -14.90 0.20 -6.85
CA ALA A 260 -14.03 0.80 -5.84
C ALA A 260 -14.81 1.11 -4.54
N VAL A 261 -16.05 1.62 -4.65
CA VAL A 261 -16.94 1.86 -3.50
C VAL A 261 -17.26 0.56 -2.77
N GLU A 262 -17.63 -0.49 -3.50
CA GLU A 262 -17.97 -1.81 -2.95
C GLU A 262 -16.80 -2.38 -2.12
N VAL A 263 -15.63 -2.50 -2.74
CA VAL A 263 -14.45 -3.11 -2.08
C VAL A 263 -13.95 -2.26 -0.91
N SER A 264 -13.94 -0.93 -1.04
CA SER A 264 -13.55 -0.07 0.08
C SER A 264 -14.56 -0.12 1.23
N GLY A 265 -15.86 -0.25 0.94
CA GLY A 265 -16.91 -0.47 1.94
C GLY A 265 -16.76 -1.80 2.67
N GLU A 266 -16.49 -2.89 1.95
CA GLU A 266 -16.21 -4.21 2.57
C GLU A 266 -15.02 -4.13 3.54
N LEU A 267 -13.91 -3.50 3.11
CA LEU A 267 -12.72 -3.33 3.96
C LEU A 267 -12.98 -2.39 5.14
N ALA A 268 -13.75 -1.31 4.96
CA ALA A 268 -14.12 -0.40 6.04
C ALA A 268 -14.97 -1.09 7.13
N ASN A 269 -15.86 -2.01 6.72
CA ASN A 269 -16.67 -2.80 7.64
C ASN A 269 -15.82 -3.86 8.37
N ARG A 270 -14.88 -4.50 7.67
CA ARG A 270 -13.99 -5.51 8.24
C ARG A 270 -12.94 -4.92 9.17
N TYR A 271 -12.41 -3.74 8.85
CA TYR A 271 -11.34 -3.06 9.58
C TYR A 271 -11.81 -1.67 10.03
N PRO A 272 -12.73 -1.58 11.00
CA PRO A 272 -13.44 -0.34 11.33
C PRO A 272 -12.52 0.75 11.92
N ARG A 273 -11.36 0.39 12.47
CA ARG A 273 -10.37 1.34 12.99
C ARG A 273 -9.54 1.99 11.87
N ASN A 274 -9.60 1.46 10.64
CA ASN A 274 -8.88 2.01 9.50
C ASN A 274 -9.73 3.05 8.77
N TYR A 275 -9.56 4.30 9.14
CA TYR A 275 -10.25 5.43 8.52
C TYR A 275 -9.95 5.58 7.01
N LEU A 276 -8.81 5.06 6.52
CA LEU A 276 -8.43 5.19 5.13
C LEU A 276 -9.41 4.47 4.18
N PHE A 277 -9.97 3.34 4.60
CA PHE A 277 -10.96 2.64 3.78
C PHE A 277 -12.25 3.44 3.62
N LYS A 278 -12.72 4.10 4.69
CA LYS A 278 -13.85 5.05 4.60
C LYS A 278 -13.52 6.24 3.72
N LEU A 279 -12.30 6.79 3.80
CA LEU A 279 -11.84 7.85 2.90
C LEU A 279 -11.80 7.40 1.45
N GLN A 280 -11.29 6.20 1.16
CA GLN A 280 -11.27 5.65 -0.19
C GLN A 280 -12.68 5.47 -0.76
N MET A 281 -13.63 5.02 0.08
CA MET A 281 -15.04 4.89 -0.30
C MET A 281 -15.65 6.25 -0.65
N ALA A 282 -15.48 7.25 0.22
CA ALA A 282 -16.00 8.60 -0.01
C ALA A 282 -15.42 9.23 -1.29
N ASP A 283 -14.15 9.07 -1.54
CA ASP A 283 -13.50 9.54 -2.75
C ASP A 283 -14.00 8.87 -4.03
N ALA A 284 -14.20 7.54 -3.97
CA ALA A 284 -14.75 6.81 -5.11
C ALA A 284 -16.18 7.28 -5.43
N LEU A 285 -17.00 7.53 -4.40
CA LEU A 285 -18.33 8.12 -4.55
C LEU A 285 -18.28 9.51 -5.22
N VAL A 286 -17.39 10.40 -4.74
CA VAL A 286 -17.23 11.74 -5.35
C VAL A 286 -16.77 11.65 -6.80
N SER A 287 -15.81 10.76 -7.10
CA SER A 287 -15.33 10.54 -8.47
C SER A 287 -16.43 9.98 -9.38
N GLN A 288 -17.28 9.09 -8.85
CA GLN A 288 -18.46 8.57 -9.55
C GLN A 288 -19.44 9.70 -9.89
N ILE A 289 -19.74 10.59 -8.93
CA ILE A 289 -20.63 11.73 -9.12
C ILE A 289 -20.09 12.66 -10.21
N VAL A 290 -18.81 13.02 -10.13
CA VAL A 290 -18.17 13.87 -11.14
C VAL A 290 -18.29 13.22 -12.53
N SER A 291 -18.02 11.92 -12.63
CA SER A 291 -18.14 11.18 -13.89
C SER A 291 -19.59 11.18 -14.42
N LEU A 292 -20.57 10.93 -13.55
CA LEU A 292 -21.99 10.91 -13.92
C LEU A 292 -22.48 12.30 -14.41
N ARG A 293 -22.04 13.38 -13.75
CA ARG A 293 -22.40 14.76 -14.12
C ARG A 293 -21.79 15.22 -15.45
N GLN A 294 -20.67 14.61 -15.85
CA GLN A 294 -20.06 14.86 -17.15
C GLN A 294 -20.77 14.13 -18.30
N MET A 295 -21.66 13.19 -18.02
CA MET A 295 -22.42 12.51 -19.06
C MET A 295 -23.44 13.45 -19.71
N LYS A 296 -23.60 13.31 -21.03
CA LYS A 296 -24.59 14.12 -21.81
C LYS A 296 -25.99 13.83 -21.28
N GLY A 297 -26.69 14.88 -20.88
CA GLY A 297 -28.07 14.81 -20.36
C GLY A 297 -28.17 14.66 -18.83
N ALA A 298 -27.05 14.71 -18.11
CA ALA A 298 -27.08 14.71 -16.66
C ALA A 298 -27.82 15.96 -16.10
N SER A 299 -28.63 15.75 -15.07
CA SER A 299 -29.30 16.81 -14.32
C SER A 299 -28.51 17.25 -13.10
N ALA A 300 -28.86 18.38 -12.49
CA ALA A 300 -28.27 18.85 -11.24
C ALA A 300 -28.45 17.84 -10.07
N SER A 301 -29.49 16.99 -10.11
CA SER A 301 -29.75 15.95 -9.12
C SER A 301 -29.02 14.65 -9.39
N THR A 302 -28.31 14.52 -10.52
CA THR A 302 -27.56 13.31 -10.84
C THR A 302 -26.48 13.06 -9.80
N GLY A 303 -26.49 11.89 -9.17
CA GLY A 303 -25.55 11.51 -8.13
C GLY A 303 -25.82 12.13 -6.75
N ALA A 304 -27.01 12.65 -6.48
CA ALA A 304 -27.34 13.30 -5.20
C ALA A 304 -27.29 12.31 -4.01
N ALA A 305 -27.70 11.06 -4.21
CA ALA A 305 -27.66 10.05 -3.17
C ALA A 305 -26.21 9.69 -2.79
N GLU A 306 -25.37 9.46 -3.78
CA GLU A 306 -23.95 9.18 -3.63
C GLU A 306 -23.21 10.39 -3.00
N GLN A 307 -23.57 11.60 -3.38
CA GLN A 307 -23.02 12.83 -2.77
C GLN A 307 -23.37 12.92 -1.27
N ASN A 308 -24.61 12.69 -0.92
CA ASN A 308 -25.06 12.70 0.47
C ASN A 308 -24.38 11.59 1.28
N GLU A 309 -24.16 10.44 0.67
CA GLU A 309 -23.43 9.35 1.32
C GLU A 309 -21.95 9.72 1.53
N ALA A 310 -21.26 10.23 0.51
CA ALA A 310 -19.88 10.69 0.63
C ALA A 310 -19.72 11.73 1.75
N PHE A 311 -20.59 12.73 1.79
CA PHE A 311 -20.52 13.77 2.82
C PHE A 311 -20.80 13.23 4.22
N ARG A 312 -21.78 12.33 4.39
CA ARG A 312 -22.02 11.64 5.67
C ARG A 312 -20.80 10.85 6.14
N ILE A 313 -20.06 10.22 5.23
CA ILE A 313 -18.83 9.50 5.59
C ILE A 313 -17.78 10.49 6.10
N PHE A 314 -17.53 11.61 5.42
CA PHE A 314 -16.58 12.63 5.90
C PHE A 314 -17.00 13.21 7.25
N GLU A 315 -18.27 13.54 7.43
CA GLU A 315 -18.82 14.06 8.69
C GLU A 315 -18.68 13.04 9.84
N SER A 316 -18.99 11.76 9.58
CA SER A 316 -18.77 10.67 10.54
C SER A 316 -17.30 10.57 10.94
N LEU A 317 -16.37 10.61 9.99
CA LEU A 317 -14.94 10.56 10.25
C LEU A 317 -14.46 11.74 11.10
N LEU A 318 -15.03 12.93 10.91
CA LEU A 318 -14.72 14.12 11.71
C LEU A 318 -15.36 14.09 13.10
N HIS A 319 -16.50 13.37 13.25
CA HIS A 319 -17.22 13.26 14.50
C HIS A 319 -16.65 12.18 15.43
N ASP A 320 -16.19 11.06 14.87
CA ASP A 320 -15.71 9.88 15.59
C ASP A 320 -14.36 10.09 16.31
N ARG A 321 -14.05 11.32 16.67
CA ARG A 321 -12.80 11.74 17.38
C ARG A 321 -12.43 10.91 18.59
N VAL A 322 -13.38 10.23 19.18
CA VAL A 322 -13.26 9.60 20.52
C VAL A 322 -12.60 8.22 20.48
N THR A 323 -12.50 7.59 19.31
CA THR A 323 -12.08 6.18 19.20
C THR A 323 -10.65 5.96 18.69
N TRP A 324 -9.91 7.03 18.39
CA TRP A 324 -8.61 6.96 17.75
C TRP A 324 -7.48 7.32 18.70
N ASP A 325 -6.37 6.57 18.64
CA ASP A 325 -5.17 6.84 19.42
C ASP A 325 -4.59 8.22 19.07
N ASP A 326 -4.24 8.99 20.09
CA ASP A 326 -4.00 10.45 20.03
C ASP A 326 -2.99 10.93 18.98
N SER A 327 -1.97 10.15 18.62
CA SER A 327 -0.92 10.61 17.72
C SER A 327 -1.26 10.42 16.22
N GLN A 328 -1.87 9.30 15.87
CA GLN A 328 -2.30 9.02 14.49
C GLN A 328 -3.58 9.78 14.13
N ALA A 329 -4.48 9.96 15.11
CA ALA A 329 -5.71 10.72 14.96
C ALA A 329 -5.46 12.17 14.51
N ARG A 330 -4.45 12.82 15.08
CA ARG A 330 -4.19 14.26 14.81
C ARG A 330 -3.80 14.53 13.35
N ALA A 331 -2.90 13.73 12.78
CA ALA A 331 -2.53 13.84 11.36
C ALA A 331 -3.70 13.43 10.44
N ALA A 332 -4.52 12.47 10.88
CA ALA A 332 -5.68 12.01 10.14
C ALA A 332 -6.75 13.10 9.96
N PHE A 333 -7.04 13.90 10.99
CA PHE A 333 -8.05 14.96 10.89
C PHE A 333 -7.69 16.02 9.86
N ALA A 334 -6.43 16.44 9.79
CA ALA A 334 -5.97 17.34 8.76
C ALA A 334 -6.23 16.79 7.35
N LEU A 335 -5.94 15.50 7.14
CA LEU A 335 -6.20 14.83 5.88
C LEU A 335 -7.70 14.73 5.58
N ILE A 336 -8.54 14.38 6.56
CA ILE A 336 -9.99 14.27 6.38
C ILE A 336 -10.58 15.62 6.00
N HIS A 337 -10.22 16.71 6.70
CA HIS A 337 -10.63 18.05 6.34
C HIS A 337 -10.22 18.43 4.92
N PHE A 338 -8.97 18.17 4.56
CA PHE A 338 -8.48 18.44 3.22
C PHE A 338 -9.30 17.69 2.14
N ARG A 339 -9.55 16.40 2.36
CA ARG A 339 -10.32 15.56 1.42
C ARG A 339 -11.78 15.95 1.35
N TYR A 340 -12.37 16.32 2.48
CA TYR A 340 -13.74 16.82 2.49
C TYR A 340 -13.84 18.15 1.72
N GLY A 341 -12.89 19.06 1.92
CA GLY A 341 -12.79 20.28 1.12
C GLY A 341 -12.70 20.01 -0.39
N GLU A 342 -11.88 19.02 -0.81
CA GLU A 342 -11.80 18.59 -2.21
C GLU A 342 -13.15 18.05 -2.73
N ALA A 343 -13.83 17.21 -1.93
CA ALA A 343 -15.13 16.65 -2.28
C ALA A 343 -16.22 17.74 -2.45
N LEU A 344 -16.24 18.70 -1.54
CA LEU A 344 -17.14 19.86 -1.60
C LEU A 344 -16.86 20.70 -2.85
N LEU A 345 -15.58 20.97 -3.13
CA LEU A 345 -15.18 21.74 -4.31
C LEU A 345 -15.50 21.00 -5.63
N ALA A 346 -15.30 19.68 -5.67
CA ALA A 346 -15.69 18.84 -6.80
C ALA A 346 -17.22 18.88 -7.04
N SER A 347 -17.98 19.09 -5.97
CA SER A 347 -19.45 19.19 -5.97
C SER A 347 -19.97 20.61 -6.20
N ASP A 348 -19.11 21.54 -6.64
CA ASP A 348 -19.43 22.96 -6.87
C ASP A 348 -19.93 23.71 -5.62
N LEU A 349 -19.37 23.36 -4.46
CA LEU A 349 -19.68 23.96 -3.17
C LEU A 349 -18.44 24.68 -2.60
N PRO A 350 -18.00 25.81 -3.20
CA PRO A 350 -16.75 26.48 -2.80
C PRO A 350 -16.79 27.08 -1.39
N GLU A 351 -17.90 27.63 -0.93
CA GLU A 351 -18.00 28.22 0.42
C GLU A 351 -17.81 27.19 1.55
N PRO A 352 -18.50 26.03 1.58
CA PRO A 352 -18.18 24.99 2.54
C PRO A 352 -16.76 24.45 2.40
N ALA A 353 -16.24 24.34 1.16
CA ALA A 353 -14.88 23.86 0.90
C ALA A 353 -13.81 24.77 1.54
N ILE A 354 -13.98 26.09 1.50
CA ILE A 354 -13.09 27.07 2.16
C ILE A 354 -12.94 26.74 3.65
N LYS A 355 -14.06 26.48 4.33
CA LYS A 355 -14.07 26.16 5.75
C LYS A 355 -13.24 24.91 6.05
N GLU A 356 -13.42 23.87 5.26
CA GLU A 356 -12.71 22.62 5.46
C GLU A 356 -11.22 22.75 5.15
N PHE A 357 -10.83 23.45 4.09
CA PHE A 357 -9.43 23.69 3.75
C PHE A 357 -8.70 24.53 4.82
N LEU A 358 -9.34 25.57 5.36
CA LEU A 358 -8.76 26.38 6.44
C LEU A 358 -8.67 25.59 7.75
N ALA A 359 -9.58 24.66 8.00
CA ALA A 359 -9.53 23.79 9.17
C ALA A 359 -8.27 22.91 9.22
N VAL A 360 -7.65 22.59 8.07
CA VAL A 360 -6.38 21.85 8.00
C VAL A 360 -5.27 22.52 8.81
N ASP A 361 -5.16 23.84 8.71
CA ASP A 361 -4.09 24.62 9.38
C ASP A 361 -4.22 24.58 10.92
N THR A 362 -5.44 24.46 11.42
CA THR A 362 -5.73 24.43 12.85
C THR A 362 -5.52 23.06 13.50
N GLN A 363 -5.33 22.00 12.71
CA GLN A 363 -5.14 20.66 13.26
C GLN A 363 -3.74 20.49 13.83
N VAL A 364 -3.69 20.07 15.10
CA VAL A 364 -2.42 19.77 15.79
C VAL A 364 -1.77 18.54 15.13
N GLY A 365 -0.49 18.64 14.79
CA GLY A 365 0.23 17.53 14.11
C GLY A 365 0.01 17.47 12.60
N ALA A 366 -0.74 18.41 12.01
CA ALA A 366 -0.83 18.53 10.56
C ALA A 366 0.55 18.83 9.95
N GLU A 367 0.91 18.07 8.93
CA GLU A 367 2.18 18.26 8.22
C GLU A 367 2.22 19.61 7.52
N PRO A 368 3.40 20.31 7.52
CA PRO A 368 3.52 21.61 6.89
C PRO A 368 3.09 21.66 5.43
N VAL A 369 3.39 20.59 4.68
CA VAL A 369 2.97 20.46 3.27
C VAL A 369 1.46 20.48 3.14
N LEU A 370 0.75 19.71 3.97
CA LEU A 370 -0.71 19.65 3.94
C LEU A 370 -1.35 20.98 4.31
N LYS A 371 -0.77 21.71 5.27
CA LYS A 371 -1.21 23.06 5.63
C LYS A 371 -1.09 24.03 4.44
N THR A 372 0.06 24.00 3.76
CA THR A 372 0.30 24.82 2.55
C THR A 372 -0.69 24.47 1.43
N MET A 373 -0.94 23.17 1.22
CA MET A 373 -1.96 22.71 0.25
C MET A 373 -3.35 23.19 0.64
N GLY A 374 -3.74 23.07 1.90
CA GLY A 374 -5.02 23.53 2.41
C GLY A 374 -5.23 25.03 2.15
N ARG A 375 -4.23 25.86 2.45
CA ARG A 375 -4.27 27.32 2.16
C ARG A 375 -4.41 27.62 0.66
N LEU A 376 -3.62 26.94 -0.18
CA LEU A 376 -3.70 27.11 -1.63
C LEU A 376 -5.10 26.75 -2.14
N ARG A 377 -5.67 25.64 -1.71
CA ARG A 377 -7.02 25.21 -2.10
C ARG A 377 -8.12 26.13 -1.55
N ALA A 378 -7.92 26.66 -0.32
CA ALA A 378 -8.81 27.68 0.22
C ALA A 378 -8.82 28.94 -0.64
N ALA A 379 -7.63 29.44 -1.04
CA ALA A 379 -7.51 30.60 -1.93
C ALA A 379 -8.20 30.37 -3.28
N GLN A 380 -7.98 29.20 -3.89
CA GLN A 380 -8.64 28.82 -5.15
C GLN A 380 -10.18 28.74 -4.99
N SER A 381 -10.64 28.21 -3.86
CA SER A 381 -12.08 28.13 -3.54
C SER A 381 -12.68 29.52 -3.30
N MET A 382 -11.94 30.43 -2.67
CA MET A 382 -12.34 31.83 -2.48
C MET A 382 -12.49 32.56 -3.80
N ASP A 383 -11.57 32.33 -4.76
CA ASP A 383 -11.72 32.89 -6.12
C ASP A 383 -13.00 32.40 -6.79
N LEU A 384 -13.32 31.11 -6.69
CA LEU A 384 -14.54 30.52 -7.24
C LEU A 384 -15.80 31.03 -6.55
N ALA A 385 -15.71 31.38 -5.27
CA ALA A 385 -16.79 32.00 -4.51
C ALA A 385 -16.91 33.52 -4.72
N GLY A 386 -16.08 34.14 -5.57
CA GLY A 386 -16.06 35.59 -5.81
C GLY A 386 -15.38 36.41 -4.70
N ARG A 387 -14.71 35.76 -3.74
CA ARG A 387 -14.06 36.41 -2.61
C ARG A 387 -12.60 36.73 -2.91
N ARG A 388 -12.36 37.47 -3.99
CA ARG A 388 -11.03 37.77 -4.52
C ARG A 388 -10.08 38.39 -3.49
N ARG A 389 -10.58 39.30 -2.64
CA ARG A 389 -9.73 39.94 -1.62
C ARG A 389 -9.16 38.94 -0.63
N ASP A 390 -9.97 37.99 -0.19
CA ASP A 390 -9.58 36.96 0.76
C ASP A 390 -8.62 35.97 0.08
N ALA A 391 -8.91 35.58 -1.18
CA ALA A 391 -8.03 34.73 -1.97
C ALA A 391 -6.61 35.29 -2.09
N LEU A 392 -6.47 36.59 -2.34
CA LEU A 392 -5.19 37.25 -2.44
C LEU A 392 -4.37 37.20 -1.13
N ALA A 393 -5.04 37.24 0.03
CA ALA A 393 -4.39 37.10 1.33
C ALA A 393 -3.83 35.67 1.51
N GLU A 394 -4.63 34.65 1.21
CA GLU A 394 -4.19 33.24 1.33
C GLU A 394 -3.10 32.88 0.31
N TYR A 395 -3.14 33.37 -0.94
CA TYR A 395 -2.03 33.16 -1.88
C TYR A 395 -0.72 33.77 -1.39
N ARG A 396 -0.74 34.92 -0.69
CA ARG A 396 0.46 35.48 -0.08
C ARG A 396 0.97 34.59 1.07
N ALA A 397 0.07 34.12 1.93
CA ALA A 397 0.43 33.19 3.01
C ALA A 397 1.06 31.90 2.50
N VAL A 398 0.62 31.37 1.35
CA VAL A 398 1.25 30.22 0.69
C VAL A 398 2.72 30.53 0.33
N LEU A 399 3.01 31.74 -0.16
CA LEU A 399 4.39 32.12 -0.52
C LEU A 399 5.32 32.29 0.69
N GLU A 400 4.76 32.49 1.89
CA GLU A 400 5.50 32.54 3.15
C GLU A 400 5.76 31.13 3.74
N SER A 401 5.10 30.10 3.22
CA SER A 401 5.25 28.71 3.63
C SER A 401 6.38 28.02 2.87
N PRO A 402 6.91 26.87 3.35
CA PRO A 402 7.88 26.08 2.58
C PRO A 402 7.37 25.74 1.17
N ASN A 403 8.20 25.99 0.16
CA ASN A 403 7.84 25.68 -1.23
C ASN A 403 7.98 24.18 -1.47
N THR A 404 6.88 23.51 -1.72
CA THR A 404 6.80 22.11 -2.12
C THR A 404 5.90 22.01 -3.36
N ASP A 405 6.21 21.12 -4.29
CA ASP A 405 5.37 20.75 -5.44
C ASP A 405 4.80 21.92 -6.26
N HIS A 406 5.63 22.90 -6.60
CA HIS A 406 5.20 24.05 -7.40
C HIS A 406 4.06 24.89 -6.81
N MET A 407 3.72 24.72 -5.51
CA MET A 407 2.64 25.48 -4.86
C MET A 407 2.88 26.99 -4.91
N HIS A 408 4.13 27.42 -4.82
CA HIS A 408 4.48 28.85 -5.00
C HIS A 408 4.18 29.35 -6.41
N ASP A 409 4.35 28.52 -7.45
CA ASP A 409 4.06 28.92 -8.83
C ASP A 409 2.55 29.05 -9.03
N GLU A 410 1.76 28.14 -8.44
CA GLU A 410 0.30 28.24 -8.46
C GLU A 410 -0.18 29.47 -7.67
N ALA A 411 0.39 29.75 -6.51
CA ALA A 411 0.07 30.93 -5.72
C ALA A 411 0.43 32.22 -6.47
N ARG A 412 1.61 32.31 -7.11
CA ARG A 412 1.99 33.44 -7.96
C ARG A 412 1.05 33.63 -9.13
N ARG A 413 0.57 32.54 -9.74
CA ARG A 413 -0.45 32.59 -10.79
C ARG A 413 -1.77 33.12 -10.22
N GLY A 414 -2.22 32.60 -9.08
CA GLY A 414 -3.40 33.05 -8.38
C GLY A 414 -3.36 34.52 -7.98
N LEU A 415 -2.18 35.05 -7.62
CA LEU A 415 -2.02 36.51 -7.36
C LEU A 415 -2.24 37.37 -8.60
N ARG A 416 -1.89 36.88 -9.79
CA ARG A 416 -2.04 37.62 -11.05
C ARG A 416 -3.46 37.56 -11.60
N GLU A 417 -4.08 36.38 -11.54
CA GLU A 417 -5.41 36.13 -12.08
C GLU A 417 -6.23 35.23 -11.15
N PRO A 418 -7.56 35.44 -11.06
CA PRO A 418 -8.41 34.55 -10.27
C PRO A 418 -8.36 33.12 -10.78
N TYR A 419 -8.34 32.17 -9.86
CA TYR A 419 -8.43 30.76 -10.21
C TYR A 419 -9.78 30.47 -10.90
N ARG A 420 -9.72 29.70 -11.97
CA ARG A 420 -10.89 29.20 -12.70
C ARG A 420 -10.81 27.69 -12.80
N LYS A 421 -11.92 27.02 -12.53
CA LYS A 421 -12.03 25.59 -12.76
C LYS A 421 -11.78 25.31 -14.24
N LYS A 422 -10.80 24.46 -14.56
CA LYS A 422 -10.60 24.05 -15.96
C LYS A 422 -11.86 23.30 -16.39
N SER A 423 -12.55 23.81 -17.42
CA SER A 423 -13.55 23.04 -18.15
C SER A 423 -12.81 21.91 -18.87
N PHE A 424 -13.12 20.67 -18.50
CA PHE A 424 -12.61 19.48 -19.16
C PHE A 424 -13.39 19.18 -20.44
#